data_00cecd19defb7a2054d1736931b76b0e
#
_entry.id   00cecd19defb7a2054d1736931b76b0e
#
_cell.length_a   1.000
_cell.length_b   1.000
_cell.length_c   1.000
_cell.angle_alpha   90.00
_cell.angle_beta   90.00
_cell.angle_gamma   90.00
#
_symmetry.space_group_name_H-M   'P 1'
#
loop_
_entity.id
_entity.type
_entity.pdbx_description
1 polymer ?
#
loop_
_entity_poly.entity_id
_entity_poly.type
_entity_poly.pdbx_seq_one_letter_code
_entity_poly.pdbx_strand_id
1 'polypeptide(L)'
;MKLGTYLFVTMLAVGALNGSAAQSQEVKLGDLVISQPWSRAAPRGAETASSYLTIENKGTTADRLVGGSTDVAEKLQIEQISTVGGAMTVNPVAGGLGISPGEKVVLAPGGYRLALLKLKSPLKKGTKVPMTLQFEKGGRVNVPFDVLGPAAKGPAAPKANSGADDSKMKK
;
A
#
# COMPACT_ATOMS: atom_id res chain seq x y z
N MET A 1 62.45 -26.89 -30.34
CA MET A 1 62.45 -26.26 -29.02
C MET A 1 61.72 -24.94 -29.10
N LYS A 2 60.44 -24.88 -28.73
CA LYS A 2 59.74 -23.64 -28.46
C LYS A 2 58.62 -24.01 -27.51
N LEU A 3 58.75 -23.58 -26.27
CA LEU A 3 57.75 -23.69 -25.22
C LEU A 3 56.58 -22.75 -25.55
N GLY A 4 55.38 -23.30 -25.67
CA GLY A 4 54.15 -22.54 -25.77
C GLY A 4 53.52 -22.39 -24.38
N THR A 5 53.54 -21.17 -23.87
CA THR A 5 52.90 -20.78 -22.60
C THR A 5 51.41 -20.67 -22.82
N TYR A 6 50.62 -21.57 -22.23
CA TYR A 6 49.17 -21.45 -22.22
C TYR A 6 48.74 -20.54 -21.06
N LEU A 7 48.24 -19.36 -21.41
CA LEU A 7 47.63 -18.42 -20.48
C LEU A 7 46.18 -18.85 -20.19
N PHE A 8 45.95 -19.41 -19.01
CA PHE A 8 44.59 -19.71 -18.52
C PHE A 8 43.94 -18.41 -18.03
N VAL A 9 43.02 -17.88 -18.84
CA VAL A 9 42.15 -16.78 -18.41
C VAL A 9 40.95 -17.38 -17.67
N THR A 10 41.00 -17.34 -16.36
CA THR A 10 39.84 -17.67 -15.49
C THR A 10 38.87 -16.50 -15.50
N MET A 11 37.79 -16.67 -16.26
CA MET A 11 36.67 -15.73 -16.31
C MET A 11 35.81 -15.89 -15.06
N LEU A 12 35.97 -14.99 -14.11
CA LEU A 12 35.18 -14.92 -12.88
C LEU A 12 33.79 -14.37 -13.22
N ALA A 13 32.78 -15.24 -13.32
CA ALA A 13 31.38 -14.85 -13.50
C ALA A 13 30.86 -14.28 -12.18
N VAL A 14 30.81 -12.96 -12.08
CA VAL A 14 30.11 -12.26 -11.02
C VAL A 14 28.61 -12.36 -11.30
N GLY A 15 27.95 -13.32 -10.66
CA GLY A 15 26.51 -13.43 -10.66
C GLY A 15 25.91 -12.25 -9.89
N ALA A 16 25.33 -11.28 -10.60
CA ALA A 16 24.54 -10.23 -9.99
C ALA A 16 23.25 -10.86 -9.42
N LEU A 17 23.19 -11.06 -8.11
CA LEU A 17 21.94 -11.33 -7.40
C LEU A 17 21.09 -10.05 -7.43
N ASN A 18 20.20 -9.97 -8.41
CA ASN A 18 19.12 -9.01 -8.41
C ASN A 18 18.14 -9.41 -7.30
N GLY A 19 18.42 -9.00 -6.07
CA GLY A 19 17.47 -9.01 -4.99
C GLY A 19 16.34 -8.05 -5.34
N SER A 20 15.17 -8.54 -5.76
CA SER A 20 13.95 -7.74 -5.86
C SER A 20 13.59 -7.28 -4.44
N ALA A 21 14.09 -6.12 -4.05
CA ALA A 21 13.57 -5.40 -2.92
C ALA A 21 12.07 -5.16 -3.21
N ALA A 22 11.19 -5.70 -2.37
CA ALA A 22 9.78 -5.34 -2.38
C ALA A 22 9.71 -3.83 -2.12
N GLN A 23 9.68 -3.04 -3.19
CA GLN A 23 9.54 -1.59 -3.09
C GLN A 23 8.18 -1.30 -2.48
N SER A 24 8.20 -0.78 -1.27
CA SER A 24 7.04 -0.13 -0.68
C SER A 24 6.57 0.94 -1.67
N GLN A 25 5.38 0.74 -2.23
CA GLN A 25 4.85 1.64 -3.24
C GLN A 25 4.52 2.97 -2.59
N GLU A 26 5.33 3.98 -2.89
CA GLU A 26 5.13 5.35 -2.44
C GLU A 26 4.76 6.24 -3.63
N VAL A 27 3.75 7.07 -3.44
CA VAL A 27 3.32 8.10 -4.39
C VAL A 27 3.43 9.45 -3.72
N LYS A 28 4.12 10.38 -4.36
CA LYS A 28 4.29 11.75 -3.84
C LYS A 28 3.37 12.71 -4.57
N LEU A 29 2.77 13.62 -3.80
CA LEU A 29 1.97 14.72 -4.30
C LEU A 29 2.40 16.00 -3.54
N GLY A 30 3.33 16.75 -4.10
CA GLY A 30 3.99 17.85 -3.38
C GLY A 30 4.66 17.32 -2.12
N ASP A 31 4.27 17.86 -0.96
CA ASP A 31 4.77 17.45 0.35
C ASP A 31 4.04 16.25 0.96
N LEU A 32 2.98 15.78 0.32
CA LEU A 32 2.26 14.59 0.75
C LEU A 32 2.93 13.33 0.22
N VAL A 33 3.15 12.37 1.10
CA VAL A 33 3.67 11.03 0.77
C VAL A 33 2.58 10.00 1.09
N ILE A 34 2.12 9.32 0.05
CA ILE A 34 1.13 8.25 0.13
C ILE A 34 1.87 6.93 0.04
N SER A 35 1.73 6.10 1.04
CA SER A 35 2.42 4.81 1.13
C SER A 35 1.48 3.67 1.48
N GLN A 36 1.90 2.46 1.14
CA GLN A 36 1.19 1.22 1.42
C GLN A 36 -0.29 1.22 0.97
N PRO A 37 -0.62 1.64 -0.27
CA PRO A 37 -1.98 1.58 -0.76
C PRO A 37 -2.41 0.13 -1.01
N TRP A 38 -3.48 -0.33 -0.35
CA TRP A 38 -4.01 -1.67 -0.53
C TRP A 38 -5.52 -1.72 -0.35
N SER A 39 -6.16 -2.73 -0.94
CA SER A 39 -7.58 -2.98 -0.86
C SER A 39 -7.83 -4.44 -0.48
N ARG A 40 -8.94 -4.72 0.18
CA ARG A 40 -9.42 -6.08 0.34
C ARG A 40 -10.05 -6.59 -0.94
N ALA A 41 -9.79 -7.87 -1.26
CA ALA A 41 -10.50 -8.54 -2.34
C ALA A 41 -12.00 -8.56 -2.07
N ALA A 42 -12.78 -8.35 -3.13
CA ALA A 42 -14.23 -8.39 -3.10
C ALA A 42 -14.73 -9.30 -4.23
N PRO A 43 -15.52 -10.33 -3.93
CA PRO A 43 -16.02 -11.25 -4.93
C PRO A 43 -17.04 -10.58 -5.86
N ARG A 44 -17.41 -11.28 -6.95
CA ARG A 44 -18.50 -10.83 -7.82
C ARG A 44 -19.80 -10.74 -7.02
N GLY A 45 -20.52 -9.65 -7.18
CA GLY A 45 -21.78 -9.38 -6.46
C GLY A 45 -21.59 -8.70 -5.11
N ALA A 46 -20.35 -8.46 -4.66
CA ALA A 46 -20.14 -7.59 -3.51
C ALA A 46 -20.52 -6.15 -3.87
N GLU A 47 -21.28 -5.52 -3.00
CA GLU A 47 -21.70 -4.11 -3.19
C GLU A 47 -20.63 -3.12 -2.74
N THR A 48 -19.75 -3.55 -1.82
CA THR A 48 -18.75 -2.66 -1.21
C THR A 48 -17.39 -3.34 -1.08
N ALA A 49 -16.33 -2.52 -1.07
CA ALA A 49 -15.00 -2.93 -0.69
C ALA A 49 -14.33 -1.88 0.18
N SER A 50 -13.29 -2.29 0.91
CA SER A 50 -12.52 -1.41 1.78
C SER A 50 -11.10 -1.30 1.30
N SER A 51 -10.60 -0.07 1.23
CA SER A 51 -9.23 0.24 0.85
C SER A 51 -8.56 1.09 1.92
N TYR A 52 -7.26 0.97 2.00
CA TYR A 52 -6.43 1.51 3.07
C TYR A 52 -5.13 2.04 2.51
N LEU A 53 -4.55 2.99 3.22
CA LEU A 53 -3.27 3.60 2.87
C LEU A 53 -2.73 4.39 4.06
N THR A 54 -1.50 4.84 3.95
CA THR A 54 -0.91 5.81 4.88
C THR A 54 -0.61 7.09 4.13
N ILE A 55 -0.94 8.23 4.73
CA ILE A 55 -0.62 9.56 4.20
C ILE A 55 0.24 10.28 5.23
N GLU A 56 1.38 10.80 4.81
CA GLU A 56 2.27 11.61 5.63
C GLU A 56 2.42 12.99 4.98
N ASN A 57 2.20 14.04 5.76
CA ASN A 57 2.42 15.41 5.32
C ASN A 57 3.81 15.87 5.79
N LYS A 58 4.77 15.96 4.88
CA LYS A 58 6.14 16.39 5.15
C LYS A 58 6.34 17.91 5.02
N GLY A 59 5.28 18.62 4.66
CA GLY A 59 5.28 20.06 4.49
C GLY A 59 4.94 20.82 5.77
N THR A 60 4.81 22.12 5.60
CA THR A 60 4.47 23.07 6.68
C THR A 60 3.02 23.54 6.62
N THR A 61 2.26 23.12 5.61
CA THR A 61 0.87 23.50 5.40
C THR A 61 -0.04 22.28 5.57
N ALA A 62 -1.09 22.42 6.37
CA ALA A 62 -2.11 21.38 6.50
C ALA A 62 -2.86 21.18 5.18
N ASP A 63 -3.19 19.92 4.87
CA ASP A 63 -4.04 19.53 3.75
C ASP A 63 -5.17 18.62 4.24
N ARG A 64 -6.03 18.19 3.34
CA ARG A 64 -7.18 17.34 3.65
C ARG A 64 -7.49 16.41 2.49
N LEU A 65 -7.63 15.12 2.80
CA LEU A 65 -8.18 14.17 1.84
C LEU A 65 -9.69 14.33 1.80
N VAL A 66 -10.22 14.85 0.71
CA VAL A 66 -11.67 15.17 0.58
C VAL A 66 -12.46 14.07 -0.12
N GLY A 67 -11.80 13.13 -0.76
CA GLY A 67 -12.44 12.01 -1.44
C GLY A 67 -11.60 11.45 -2.58
N GLY A 68 -12.28 10.90 -3.57
CA GLY A 68 -11.63 10.34 -4.75
C GLY A 68 -12.61 9.64 -5.67
N SER A 69 -12.08 8.96 -6.67
CA SER A 69 -12.84 8.19 -7.65
C SER A 69 -12.08 6.96 -8.12
N THR A 70 -12.80 6.00 -8.68
CA THR A 70 -12.25 4.81 -9.31
C THR A 70 -13.24 4.26 -10.33
N ASP A 71 -12.74 3.58 -11.36
CA ASP A 71 -13.60 2.97 -12.38
C ASP A 71 -14.33 1.71 -11.87
N VAL A 72 -13.82 1.08 -10.80
CA VAL A 72 -14.37 -0.18 -10.26
C VAL A 72 -15.56 0.02 -9.32
N ALA A 73 -15.90 1.26 -8.95
CA ALA A 73 -17.04 1.59 -8.09
C ALA A 73 -17.71 2.87 -8.53
N GLU A 74 -18.99 3.08 -8.14
CA GLU A 74 -19.69 4.32 -8.43
C GLU A 74 -19.23 5.46 -7.52
N LYS A 75 -18.89 5.14 -6.26
CA LYS A 75 -18.51 6.13 -5.25
C LYS A 75 -17.35 5.65 -4.41
N LEU A 76 -16.41 6.54 -4.15
CA LEU A 76 -15.38 6.41 -3.15
C LEU A 76 -15.66 7.37 -2.01
N GLN A 77 -15.75 6.87 -0.78
CA GLN A 77 -16.11 7.65 0.40
C GLN A 77 -15.13 7.37 1.53
N ILE A 78 -14.78 8.39 2.30
CA ILE A 78 -13.99 8.24 3.53
C ILE A 78 -14.95 7.91 4.66
N GLU A 79 -14.66 6.85 5.39
CA GLU A 79 -15.48 6.40 6.52
C GLU A 79 -14.61 6.14 7.75
N GLN A 80 -15.18 6.37 8.90
CA GLN A 80 -14.61 6.01 10.20
C GLN A 80 -15.40 4.86 10.81
N ILE A 81 -14.67 3.80 11.16
CA ILE A 81 -15.22 2.68 11.93
C ILE A 81 -14.88 2.94 13.39
N SER A 82 -15.87 2.89 14.25
CA SER A 82 -15.70 2.98 15.70
C SER A 82 -16.52 1.93 16.41
N THR A 83 -16.08 1.52 17.59
CA THR A 83 -16.84 0.60 18.45
C THR A 83 -17.24 1.33 19.70
N VAL A 84 -18.54 1.51 19.89
CA VAL A 84 -19.11 2.17 21.06
C VAL A 84 -20.05 1.18 21.75
N GLY A 85 -19.80 0.89 23.02
CA GLY A 85 -20.61 -0.05 23.79
C GLY A 85 -20.67 -1.48 23.22
N GLY A 86 -19.63 -1.91 22.50
CA GLY A 86 -19.59 -3.22 21.83
C GLY A 86 -20.27 -3.26 20.45
N ALA A 87 -20.94 -2.20 20.04
CA ALA A 87 -21.53 -2.06 18.72
C ALA A 87 -20.57 -1.35 17.74
N MET A 88 -20.39 -1.94 16.56
CA MET A 88 -19.62 -1.32 15.50
C MET A 88 -20.47 -0.28 14.76
N THR A 89 -19.98 0.94 14.66
CA THR A 89 -20.59 2.02 13.89
C THR A 89 -19.69 2.43 12.74
N VAL A 90 -20.31 2.77 11.62
CA VAL A 90 -19.63 3.26 10.42
C VAL A 90 -20.18 4.63 10.09
N ASN A 91 -19.33 5.64 10.17
CA ASN A 91 -19.72 7.03 9.95
C ASN A 91 -18.94 7.62 8.76
N PRO A 92 -19.63 8.22 7.80
CA PRO A 92 -18.98 9.02 6.77
C PRO A 92 -18.22 10.19 7.40
N VAL A 93 -16.99 10.43 6.94
CA VAL A 93 -16.19 11.58 7.37
C VAL A 93 -16.58 12.79 6.53
N ALA A 94 -17.56 13.56 7.05
CA ALA A 94 -18.00 14.76 6.37
C ALA A 94 -16.88 15.80 6.32
N GLY A 95 -16.68 16.43 5.16
CA GLY A 95 -15.63 17.43 4.96
C GLY A 95 -14.22 16.88 4.78
N GLY A 96 -14.05 15.56 4.78
CA GLY A 96 -12.77 14.91 4.51
C GLY A 96 -11.87 14.73 5.74
N LEU A 97 -10.75 14.05 5.56
CA LEU A 97 -9.79 13.67 6.59
C LEU A 97 -8.63 14.67 6.60
N GLY A 98 -8.49 15.44 7.68
CA GLY A 98 -7.41 16.43 7.84
C GLY A 98 -6.06 15.76 8.03
N ILE A 99 -5.00 16.41 7.53
CA ILE A 99 -3.61 15.96 7.61
C ILE A 99 -2.75 17.17 7.96
N SER A 100 -2.41 17.32 9.25
CA SER A 100 -1.64 18.45 9.74
C SER A 100 -0.17 18.39 9.25
N PRO A 101 0.57 19.51 9.30
CA PRO A 101 1.99 19.50 9.03
C PRO A 101 2.74 18.48 9.91
N GLY A 102 3.58 17.65 9.32
CA GLY A 102 4.32 16.61 10.00
C GLY A 102 3.49 15.41 10.46
N GLU A 103 2.18 15.41 10.21
CA GLU A 103 1.27 14.33 10.63
C GLU A 103 1.34 13.15 9.67
N LYS A 104 1.24 11.95 10.25
CA LYS A 104 1.05 10.69 9.54
C LYS A 104 -0.32 10.11 9.90
N VAL A 105 -1.21 10.08 8.92
CA VAL A 105 -2.56 9.51 9.06
C VAL A 105 -2.58 8.12 8.44
N VAL A 106 -3.00 7.13 9.22
CA VAL A 106 -3.07 5.73 8.80
C VAL A 106 -4.53 5.32 8.66
N LEU A 107 -4.94 4.95 7.45
CA LEU A 107 -6.20 4.28 7.22
C LEU A 107 -5.97 2.78 7.33
N ALA A 108 -6.62 2.15 8.30
CA ALA A 108 -6.45 0.73 8.63
C ALA A 108 -7.77 0.10 9.10
N PRO A 109 -7.89 -1.23 9.05
CA PRO A 109 -9.08 -1.93 9.56
C PRO A 109 -9.37 -1.59 11.02
N GLY A 110 -10.61 -1.19 11.31
CA GLY A 110 -11.06 -0.77 12.65
C GLY A 110 -10.91 0.74 12.92
N GLY A 111 -10.38 1.51 11.95
CA GLY A 111 -10.27 2.96 12.02
C GLY A 111 -10.84 3.63 10.76
N TYR A 112 -10.07 4.52 10.15
CA TYR A 112 -10.44 5.13 8.87
C TYR A 112 -10.27 4.16 7.72
N ARG A 113 -11.14 4.26 6.71
CA ARG A 113 -11.06 3.52 5.44
C ARG A 113 -11.56 4.35 4.28
N LEU A 114 -11.12 3.97 3.08
CA LEU A 114 -11.78 4.34 1.84
C LEU A 114 -12.80 3.25 1.51
N ALA A 115 -14.07 3.58 1.58
CA ALA A 115 -15.14 2.68 1.18
C ALA A 115 -15.44 2.86 -0.30
N LEU A 116 -15.35 1.77 -1.05
CA LEU A 116 -15.80 1.68 -2.43
C LEU A 116 -17.25 1.21 -2.39
N LEU A 117 -18.18 2.03 -2.84
CA LEU A 117 -19.61 1.76 -2.81
C LEU A 117 -20.12 1.50 -4.21
N LYS A 118 -21.08 0.56 -4.31
CA LYS A 118 -21.65 0.10 -5.56
C LYS A 118 -20.58 -0.36 -6.55
N LEU A 119 -19.91 -1.45 -6.20
CA LEU A 119 -18.89 -2.05 -7.04
C LEU A 119 -19.44 -2.44 -8.40
N LYS A 120 -18.78 -2.00 -9.47
CA LYS A 120 -19.06 -2.35 -10.86
C LYS A 120 -18.36 -3.63 -11.29
N SER A 121 -17.25 -3.96 -10.62
CA SER A 121 -16.44 -5.13 -10.93
C SER A 121 -15.78 -5.72 -9.68
N PRO A 122 -15.52 -7.04 -9.67
CA PRO A 122 -14.88 -7.68 -8.52
C PRO A 122 -13.43 -7.24 -8.35
N LEU A 123 -12.98 -7.15 -7.11
CA LEU A 123 -11.58 -6.91 -6.77
C LEU A 123 -10.87 -8.24 -6.54
N LYS A 124 -10.07 -8.68 -7.50
CA LYS A 124 -9.36 -9.97 -7.44
C LYS A 124 -8.04 -9.82 -6.70
N LYS A 125 -7.77 -10.72 -5.75
CA LYS A 125 -6.47 -10.79 -5.07
C LYS A 125 -5.32 -10.87 -6.08
N GLY A 126 -4.26 -10.09 -5.85
CA GLY A 126 -3.07 -10.05 -6.71
C GLY A 126 -3.17 -9.08 -7.89
N THR A 127 -4.29 -8.37 -8.05
CA THR A 127 -4.42 -7.31 -9.05
C THR A 127 -4.16 -5.93 -8.42
N LYS A 128 -4.00 -4.91 -9.27
CA LYS A 128 -3.92 -3.51 -8.86
C LYS A 128 -5.18 -2.76 -9.32
N VAL A 129 -5.69 -1.91 -8.46
CA VAL A 129 -6.84 -1.05 -8.76
C VAL A 129 -6.39 0.40 -8.70
N PRO A 130 -6.43 1.13 -9.83
CA PRO A 130 -6.12 2.55 -9.83
C PRO A 130 -7.26 3.32 -9.15
N MET A 131 -6.91 4.20 -8.23
CA MET A 131 -7.82 5.13 -7.59
C MET A 131 -7.25 6.54 -7.68
N THR A 132 -8.07 7.50 -8.03
CA THR A 132 -7.72 8.90 -8.00
C THR A 132 -8.16 9.47 -6.66
N LEU A 133 -7.19 9.86 -5.84
CA LEU A 133 -7.44 10.56 -4.58
C LEU A 133 -7.49 12.06 -4.82
N GLN A 134 -8.36 12.75 -4.10
CA GLN A 134 -8.52 14.19 -4.19
C GLN A 134 -8.21 14.85 -2.84
N PHE A 135 -7.24 15.74 -2.86
CA PHE A 135 -6.85 16.58 -1.73
C PHE A 135 -7.36 18.01 -1.93
N GLU A 136 -7.63 18.71 -0.84
CA GLU A 136 -8.16 20.05 -0.88
C GLU A 136 -7.18 21.06 -1.52
N LYS A 137 -5.91 20.98 -1.12
CA LYS A 137 -4.84 21.86 -1.62
C LYS A 137 -3.91 21.17 -2.60
N GLY A 138 -3.51 19.93 -2.31
CA GLY A 138 -2.60 19.16 -3.14
C GLY A 138 -3.16 18.76 -4.51
N GLY A 139 -4.49 18.82 -4.69
CA GLY A 139 -5.14 18.43 -5.94
C GLY A 139 -5.41 16.93 -6.05
N ARG A 140 -5.23 16.37 -7.25
CA ARG A 140 -5.55 14.97 -7.54
C ARG A 140 -4.30 14.16 -7.83
N VAL A 141 -4.30 12.91 -7.36
CA VAL A 141 -3.23 11.96 -7.64
C VAL A 141 -3.80 10.58 -7.90
N ASN A 142 -3.27 9.90 -8.91
CA ASN A 142 -3.62 8.51 -9.19
C ASN A 142 -2.71 7.57 -8.38
N VAL A 143 -3.31 6.69 -7.61
CA VAL A 143 -2.62 5.74 -6.73
C VAL A 143 -3.08 4.33 -7.06
N PRO A 144 -2.18 3.42 -7.48
CA PRO A 144 -2.52 2.03 -7.69
C PRO A 144 -2.54 1.28 -6.34
N PHE A 145 -3.68 0.70 -6.00
CA PHE A 145 -3.89 -0.09 -4.79
C PHE A 145 -3.68 -1.57 -5.06
N ASP A 146 -2.87 -2.23 -4.27
CA ASP A 146 -2.68 -3.69 -4.33
C ASP A 146 -3.89 -4.40 -3.70
N VAL A 147 -4.51 -5.32 -4.44
CA VAL A 147 -5.64 -6.10 -3.91
C VAL A 147 -5.10 -7.31 -3.15
N LEU A 148 -5.27 -7.29 -1.84
CA LEU A 148 -4.90 -8.36 -0.92
C LEU A 148 -6.09 -9.29 -0.64
N GLY A 149 -5.86 -10.35 0.13
CA GLY A 149 -6.93 -11.27 0.50
C GLY A 149 -8.09 -10.61 1.27
N PRO A 150 -9.28 -11.22 1.29
CA PRO A 150 -10.45 -10.61 1.93
C PRO A 150 -10.31 -10.42 3.44
N ALA A 151 -9.49 -11.24 4.09
CA ALA A 151 -9.18 -11.14 5.52
C ALA A 151 -7.86 -10.41 5.83
N ALA A 152 -7.24 -9.77 4.83
CA ALA A 152 -5.98 -9.07 5.02
C ALA A 152 -6.13 -7.94 6.05
N LYS A 153 -5.10 -7.78 6.88
CA LYS A 153 -5.00 -6.70 7.88
C LYS A 153 -4.01 -5.61 7.45
N GLY A 154 -3.28 -5.85 6.36
CA GLY A 154 -2.28 -4.96 5.79
C GLY A 154 -1.38 -5.69 4.79
N PRO A 155 -0.51 -4.96 4.08
CA PRO A 155 0.58 -5.57 3.34
C PRO A 155 1.47 -6.36 4.30
N ALA A 156 1.99 -7.51 3.83
CA ALA A 156 2.99 -8.24 4.61
C ALA A 156 4.19 -7.33 4.85
N ALA A 157 4.61 -7.18 6.09
CA ALA A 157 5.89 -6.54 6.39
C ALA A 157 6.98 -7.26 5.56
N PRO A 158 7.99 -6.53 5.04
CA PRO A 158 9.14 -7.17 4.43
C PRO A 158 9.67 -8.20 5.43
N LYS A 159 9.74 -9.47 5.02
CA LYS A 159 10.33 -10.50 5.87
C LYS A 159 11.78 -10.06 6.09
N ALA A 160 12.08 -9.62 7.30
CA ALA A 160 13.45 -9.52 7.74
C ALA A 160 14.04 -10.92 7.54
N ASN A 161 15.08 -11.00 6.73
CA ASN A 161 15.79 -12.23 6.49
C ASN A 161 16.49 -12.59 7.81
N SER A 162 15.80 -13.30 8.68
CA SER A 162 16.42 -13.91 9.84
C SER A 162 17.27 -15.05 9.30
N GLY A 163 18.50 -14.71 8.94
CA GLY A 163 19.56 -15.69 8.79
C GLY A 163 19.72 -16.41 10.12
N ALA A 164 19.04 -17.52 10.26
CA ALA A 164 19.34 -18.47 11.30
C ALA A 164 20.71 -19.06 10.96
N ASP A 165 21.74 -18.51 11.60
CA ASP A 165 23.01 -19.18 11.75
C ASP A 165 22.82 -20.33 12.74
N ASP A 166 22.47 -21.48 12.20
CA ASP A 166 22.46 -22.75 12.92
C ASP A 166 23.85 -23.34 12.84
N SER A 167 24.79 -22.68 13.52
CA SER A 167 26.11 -23.24 13.74
C SER A 167 26.01 -24.39 14.70
N LYS A 168 25.95 -25.60 14.14
CA LYS A 168 26.25 -26.87 14.77
C LYS A 168 27.30 -26.72 15.84
N MET A 169 26.94 -27.00 17.09
CA MET A 169 27.87 -27.40 18.10
C MET A 169 27.70 -28.89 18.33
N LYS A 170 28.55 -29.66 17.64
CA LYS A 170 28.76 -31.08 17.88
C LYS A 170 29.87 -31.21 18.89
N LYS A 171 29.54 -31.72 20.05
CA LYS A 171 30.49 -32.53 20.82
C LYS A 171 29.69 -33.39 21.79
#